data_e76a76083c4559f67b770011f86e9788
#
_entry.id   e76a76083c4559f67b770011f86e9788
#
_cell.length_a   1.000
_cell.length_b   1.000
_cell.length_c   1.000
_cell.angle_alpha   90.00
_cell.angle_beta   90.00
_cell.angle_gamma   90.00
#
_symmetry.space_group_name_H-M   'P 1'
#
loop_
_entity.id
_entity.type
_entity.pdbx_description
1 polymer ?
#
loop_
_entity_poly.entity_id
_entity_poly.type
_entity_poly.pdbx_seq_one_letter_code
_entity_poly.pdbx_strand_id
1 'polypeptide(L)'
;MATVTTLSRAAGGRGNPSNKPYLVEVEIDLAAAATAKGSALAANDVIEAITVGANTVVMFAGAEITTAPSGGTGASFDLGITGGDVDAFVDGMTLTGASAGTYGTLANTATPILVTTSDTIDMLLLGTTPDTAGKVRVYACLMDVDSVGSSKEADEVARDYLA
;
A
#
# COMPACT_ATOMS: atom_id res chain seq x y z
N MET A 1 -2.38 8.30 17.11
CA MET A 1 -2.12 7.51 15.90
C MET A 1 -0.96 6.59 16.18
N ALA A 2 -1.11 5.30 15.92
CA ALA A 2 -0.02 4.33 15.99
C ALA A 2 0.19 3.74 14.59
N THR A 3 1.44 3.57 14.18
CA THR A 3 1.81 3.04 12.87
C THR A 3 2.35 1.62 13.03
N VAL A 4 1.86 0.69 12.22
CA VAL A 4 2.35 -0.70 12.18
C VAL A 4 3.23 -0.86 10.94
N THR A 5 4.53 -0.87 11.15
CA THR A 5 5.54 -0.87 10.06
C THR A 5 5.99 -2.26 9.61
N THR A 6 5.71 -3.28 10.43
CA THR A 6 6.27 -4.63 10.22
C THR A 6 5.64 -5.41 9.06
N LEU A 7 4.59 -4.89 8.45
CA LEU A 7 3.89 -5.55 7.35
C LEU A 7 4.23 -4.98 5.97
N SER A 8 4.96 -3.86 5.93
CA SER A 8 5.34 -3.26 4.65
C SER A 8 6.23 -4.20 3.84
N ARG A 9 6.00 -4.26 2.56
CA ARG A 9 6.78 -5.03 1.62
C ARG A 9 7.47 -4.09 0.66
N ALA A 10 8.78 -4.20 0.54
CA ALA A 10 9.50 -3.46 -0.49
C ALA A 10 8.94 -3.81 -1.87
N ALA A 11 8.59 -2.81 -2.64
CA ALA A 11 8.25 -2.99 -4.03
C ALA A 11 9.45 -3.64 -4.74
N GLY A 12 9.25 -4.86 -5.24
CA GLY A 12 10.33 -5.70 -5.80
C GLY A 12 10.82 -5.26 -7.18
N GLY A 13 10.54 -4.03 -7.56
CA GLY A 13 11.03 -3.42 -8.79
C GLY A 13 12.49 -3.03 -8.65
N ARG A 14 13.39 -3.90 -8.97
CA ARG A 14 14.74 -3.46 -9.35
C ARG A 14 14.59 -2.67 -10.65
N GLY A 15 15.13 -1.45 -10.65
CA GLY A 15 15.10 -0.54 -11.78
C GLY A 15 15.08 -1.24 -13.12
N ASN A 16 13.90 -1.37 -13.66
CA ASN A 16 13.75 -1.91 -15.00
C ASN A 16 14.12 -0.76 -15.95
N PRO A 17 15.19 -0.88 -16.72
CA PRO A 17 15.61 0.19 -17.63
C PRO A 17 14.56 0.58 -18.66
N SER A 18 13.44 -0.12 -18.69
CA SER A 18 12.34 0.13 -19.63
C SER A 18 11.15 0.88 -19.06
N ASN A 19 11.21 1.41 -17.83
CA ASN A 19 10.10 2.12 -17.18
C ASN A 19 8.73 1.41 -17.37
N LYS A 20 8.71 0.09 -17.21
CA LYS A 20 7.49 -0.71 -17.39
C LYS A 20 6.69 -0.74 -16.09
N PRO A 21 5.37 -0.61 -16.16
CA PRO A 21 4.52 -0.88 -15.02
C PRO A 21 4.69 -2.30 -14.49
N TYR A 22 4.69 -2.46 -13.18
CA TYR A 22 4.74 -3.74 -12.49
C TYR A 22 3.73 -3.79 -11.35
N LEU A 23 3.24 -4.99 -11.05
CA LEU A 23 2.28 -5.23 -9.98
C LEU A 23 3.01 -5.67 -8.72
N VAL A 24 2.56 -5.15 -7.58
CA VAL A 24 2.96 -5.56 -6.25
C VAL A 24 1.72 -5.84 -5.42
N GLU A 25 1.81 -6.78 -4.49
CA GLU A 25 0.73 -7.08 -3.56
C GLU A 25 1.28 -7.52 -2.20
N VAL A 26 0.47 -7.30 -1.17
CA VAL A 26 0.71 -7.79 0.19
C VAL A 26 -0.61 -8.22 0.81
N GLU A 27 -0.62 -9.32 1.56
CA GLU A 27 -1.74 -9.72 2.39
C GLU A 27 -1.49 -9.25 3.84
N ILE A 28 -2.39 -8.43 4.34
CA ILE A 28 -2.41 -7.92 5.71
C ILE A 28 -3.33 -8.81 6.54
N ASP A 29 -2.78 -9.47 7.56
CA ASP A 29 -3.54 -10.17 8.58
C ASP A 29 -3.77 -9.23 9.76
N LEU A 30 -5.03 -8.89 10.06
CA LEU A 30 -5.38 -7.92 11.11
C LEU A 30 -4.93 -8.38 12.51
N ALA A 31 -4.98 -9.68 12.79
CA ALA A 31 -4.51 -10.22 14.07
C ALA A 31 -2.97 -10.13 14.19
N ALA A 32 -2.26 -10.40 13.10
CA ALA A 32 -0.81 -10.24 13.05
C ALA A 32 -0.42 -8.75 13.19
N ALA A 33 -1.18 -7.84 12.57
CA ALA A 33 -0.97 -6.40 12.71
C ALA A 33 -1.14 -5.92 14.15
N ALA A 34 -2.18 -6.38 14.85
CA ALA A 34 -2.38 -6.08 16.26
C ALA A 34 -1.23 -6.63 17.13
N THR A 35 -0.75 -7.84 16.82
CA THR A 35 0.40 -8.45 17.51
C THR A 35 1.68 -7.63 17.29
N ALA A 36 1.94 -7.22 16.06
CA ALA A 36 3.10 -6.42 15.70
C ALA A 36 3.08 -5.03 16.35
N LYS A 37 1.89 -4.43 16.48
CA LYS A 37 1.68 -3.19 17.22
C LYS A 37 1.89 -3.35 18.73
N GLY A 38 1.70 -4.56 19.27
CA GLY A 38 1.75 -4.86 20.71
C GLY A 38 0.47 -4.47 21.47
N SER A 39 -0.59 -4.12 20.78
CA SER A 39 -1.90 -3.79 21.35
C SER A 39 -3.00 -3.98 20.29
N ALA A 40 -4.26 -3.99 20.72
CA ALA A 40 -5.39 -4.03 19.79
C ALA A 40 -5.30 -2.88 18.77
N LEU A 41 -5.78 -3.13 17.56
CA LEU A 41 -5.93 -2.10 16.53
C LEU A 41 -6.97 -1.07 17.01
N ALA A 42 -6.75 0.17 16.66
CA ALA A 42 -7.61 1.29 17.04
C ALA A 42 -7.93 2.15 15.82
N ALA A 43 -8.98 2.95 15.90
CA ALA A 43 -9.25 3.97 14.90
C ALA A 43 -8.07 4.93 14.76
N ASN A 44 -7.79 5.34 13.54
CA ASN A 44 -6.64 6.13 13.11
C ASN A 44 -5.28 5.41 13.22
N ASP A 45 -5.23 4.10 13.43
CA ASP A 45 -4.01 3.35 13.21
C ASP A 45 -3.71 3.26 11.71
N VAL A 46 -2.45 3.40 11.38
CA VAL A 46 -1.94 3.27 10.01
C VAL A 46 -1.16 1.97 9.89
N ILE A 47 -1.49 1.18 8.88
CA ILE A 47 -0.74 -0.03 8.51
C ILE A 47 -0.02 0.26 7.19
N GLU A 48 1.30 0.38 7.26
CA GLU A 48 2.14 0.54 6.07
C GLU A 48 2.13 -0.77 5.28
N ALA A 49 1.50 -0.77 4.10
CA ALA A 49 1.26 -1.97 3.32
C ALA A 49 2.35 -2.20 2.25
N ILE A 50 2.58 -1.24 1.38
CA ILE A 50 3.51 -1.37 0.25
C ILE A 50 4.50 -0.20 0.26
N THR A 51 5.79 -0.49 0.39
CA THR A 51 6.83 0.54 0.26
C THR A 51 6.97 0.95 -1.21
N VAL A 52 6.93 2.26 -1.47
CA VAL A 52 7.09 2.87 -2.78
C VAL A 52 8.40 3.66 -2.80
N GLY A 53 9.25 3.38 -3.76
CA GLY A 53 10.51 4.10 -3.95
C GLY A 53 10.32 5.56 -4.38
N ALA A 54 11.33 6.38 -4.18
CA ALA A 54 11.34 7.72 -4.75
C ALA A 54 11.26 7.66 -6.29
N ASN A 55 10.67 8.69 -6.89
CA ASN A 55 10.46 8.79 -8.34
C ASN A 55 9.69 7.60 -8.94
N THR A 56 8.71 7.10 -8.20
CA THR A 56 7.82 6.03 -8.65
C THR A 56 6.41 6.57 -8.82
N VAL A 57 5.79 6.30 -9.95
CA VAL A 57 4.38 6.58 -10.18
C VAL A 57 3.56 5.40 -9.68
N VAL A 58 2.63 5.66 -8.77
CA VAL A 58 1.55 4.75 -8.42
C VAL A 58 0.44 4.95 -9.45
N MET A 59 0.31 4.01 -10.39
CA MET A 59 -0.69 4.08 -11.45
C MET A 59 -2.10 3.88 -10.92
N PHE A 60 -2.24 2.94 -10.00
CA PHE A 60 -3.42 2.68 -9.19
C PHE A 60 -3.05 1.80 -7.99
N ALA A 61 -3.86 1.82 -6.96
CA ALA A 61 -3.85 0.85 -5.88
C ALA A 61 -5.28 0.47 -5.50
N GLY A 62 -5.45 -0.67 -4.85
CA GLY A 62 -6.74 -1.15 -4.41
C GLY A 62 -6.61 -2.20 -3.33
N ALA A 63 -7.74 -2.63 -2.81
CA ALA A 63 -7.81 -3.63 -1.76
C ALA A 63 -8.89 -4.66 -2.02
N GLU A 64 -8.68 -5.88 -1.52
CA GLU A 64 -9.62 -6.99 -1.53
C GLU A 64 -9.63 -7.66 -0.16
N ILE A 65 -10.80 -7.99 0.33
CA ILE A 65 -10.94 -8.83 1.52
C ILE A 65 -10.74 -10.28 1.10
N THR A 66 -9.66 -10.91 1.57
CA THR A 66 -9.36 -12.33 1.28
C THR A 66 -9.90 -13.26 2.35
N THR A 67 -10.04 -12.78 3.59
CA THR A 67 -10.70 -13.50 4.70
C THR A 67 -11.64 -12.54 5.41
N ALA A 68 -12.89 -12.94 5.57
CA ALA A 68 -13.92 -12.12 6.20
C ALA A 68 -13.46 -11.57 7.57
N PRO A 69 -13.47 -10.24 7.77
CA PRO A 69 -13.12 -9.63 9.04
C PRO A 69 -14.15 -9.95 10.12
N SER A 70 -13.70 -9.94 11.38
CA SER A 70 -14.57 -10.17 12.54
C SER A 70 -14.01 -9.55 13.81
N GLY A 71 -14.88 -9.38 14.80
CA GLY A 71 -14.53 -8.86 16.13
C GLY A 71 -14.56 -7.33 16.26
N GLY A 72 -14.83 -6.61 15.17
CA GLY A 72 -15.01 -5.17 15.16
C GLY A 72 -16.44 -4.71 15.13
N THR A 73 -16.64 -3.40 15.22
CA THR A 73 -17.95 -2.73 15.10
C THR A 73 -17.78 -1.46 14.31
N GLY A 74 -18.47 -1.37 13.17
CA GLY A 74 -18.43 -0.18 12.32
C GLY A 74 -17.06 0.17 11.79
N ALA A 75 -16.20 -0.83 11.57
CA ALA A 75 -14.86 -0.67 11.06
C ALA A 75 -14.88 -0.49 9.54
N SER A 76 -14.04 0.41 9.07
CA SER A 76 -13.70 0.62 7.67
C SER A 76 -12.23 1.03 7.56
N PHE A 77 -11.74 1.21 6.35
CA PHE A 77 -10.41 1.77 6.13
C PHE A 77 -10.34 2.57 4.83
N ASP A 78 -9.42 3.49 4.81
CA ASP A 78 -8.97 4.19 3.62
C ASP A 78 -7.65 3.62 3.14
N LEU A 79 -7.38 3.76 1.84
CA LEU A 79 -6.10 3.38 1.24
C LEU A 79 -5.54 4.57 0.48
N GLY A 80 -4.37 5.02 0.89
CA GLY A 80 -3.71 6.18 0.31
C GLY A 80 -2.25 6.27 0.67
N ILE A 81 -1.74 7.49 0.78
CA ILE A 81 -0.35 7.79 1.13
C ILE A 81 -0.34 8.69 2.36
N THR A 82 0.25 8.21 3.46
CA THR A 82 0.38 9.01 4.70
C THR A 82 1.28 10.22 4.47
N GLY A 83 0.80 11.40 4.84
CA GLY A 83 1.51 12.66 4.55
C GLY A 83 1.10 13.31 3.22
N GLY A 84 0.34 12.57 2.41
CA GLY A 84 -0.34 13.04 1.20
C GLY A 84 -1.85 12.92 1.35
N ASP A 85 -2.48 12.21 0.44
CA ASP A 85 -3.92 11.93 0.42
C ASP A 85 -4.16 10.50 0.97
N VAL A 86 -4.74 10.41 2.16
CA VAL A 86 -4.89 9.15 2.90
C VAL A 86 -5.97 8.23 2.33
N ASP A 87 -6.86 8.74 1.51
CA ASP A 87 -7.97 8.06 0.83
C ASP A 87 -7.84 8.10 -0.71
N ALA A 88 -6.63 8.41 -1.20
CA ALA A 88 -6.36 8.62 -2.61
C ALA A 88 -6.77 7.45 -3.52
N PHE A 89 -6.75 6.23 -3.04
CA PHE A 89 -7.03 5.03 -3.85
C PHE A 89 -8.33 4.35 -3.49
N VAL A 90 -8.65 4.25 -2.20
CA VAL A 90 -9.91 3.68 -1.70
C VAL A 90 -10.41 4.54 -0.55
N ASP A 91 -11.67 4.98 -0.62
CA ASP A 91 -12.34 5.78 0.39
C ASP A 91 -13.39 4.94 1.11
N GLY A 92 -13.21 4.72 2.40
CA GLY A 92 -14.19 4.14 3.30
C GLY A 92 -14.55 2.67 3.04
N MET A 93 -13.60 1.82 2.63
CA MET A 93 -13.90 0.40 2.44
C MET A 93 -14.35 -0.24 3.75
N THR A 94 -15.58 -0.76 3.78
CA THR A 94 -16.16 -1.41 4.96
C THR A 94 -15.43 -2.72 5.27
N LEU A 95 -15.03 -2.90 6.53
CA LEU A 95 -14.48 -4.15 7.07
C LEU A 95 -15.57 -4.95 7.79
N THR A 96 -16.23 -4.34 8.78
CA THR A 96 -17.23 -5.03 9.61
C THR A 96 -18.37 -5.60 8.78
N GLY A 97 -18.50 -6.93 8.80
CA GLY A 97 -19.53 -7.64 8.07
C GLY A 97 -19.25 -7.85 6.58
N ALA A 98 -18.09 -7.44 6.09
CA ALA A 98 -17.70 -7.71 4.73
C ALA A 98 -17.37 -9.19 4.51
N SER A 99 -17.60 -9.67 3.30
CA SER A 99 -17.31 -11.06 2.90
C SER A 99 -15.97 -11.15 2.16
N ALA A 100 -15.36 -12.32 2.19
CA ALA A 100 -14.24 -12.61 1.29
C ALA A 100 -14.65 -12.39 -0.18
N GLY A 101 -13.75 -11.83 -0.99
CA GLY A 101 -14.01 -11.44 -2.37
C GLY A 101 -14.65 -10.05 -2.52
N THR A 102 -14.78 -9.26 -1.43
CA THR A 102 -15.19 -7.86 -1.51
C THR A 102 -14.00 -7.00 -1.92
N TYR A 103 -14.16 -6.18 -2.95
CA TYR A 103 -13.17 -5.21 -3.42
C TYR A 103 -13.51 -3.80 -2.97
N GLY A 104 -12.49 -3.02 -2.65
CA GLY A 104 -12.63 -1.59 -2.39
C GLY A 104 -13.04 -0.84 -3.65
N THR A 105 -13.98 0.09 -3.48
CA THR A 105 -14.34 1.01 -4.56
C THR A 105 -13.23 2.02 -4.73
N LEU A 106 -12.72 2.19 -5.95
CA LEU A 106 -11.72 3.21 -6.24
C LEU A 106 -12.27 4.61 -5.90
N ALA A 107 -11.46 5.40 -5.22
CA ALA A 107 -11.80 6.79 -4.95
C ALA A 107 -12.00 7.56 -6.27
N ASN A 108 -12.95 8.50 -6.30
CA ASN A 108 -13.25 9.29 -7.49
C ASN A 108 -12.06 10.16 -7.96
N THR A 109 -11.10 10.37 -7.08
CA THR A 109 -9.88 11.15 -7.33
C THR A 109 -8.66 10.27 -7.61
N ALA A 110 -8.84 8.94 -7.72
CA ALA A 110 -7.75 8.02 -8.00
C ALA A 110 -7.11 8.33 -9.36
N THR A 111 -6.10 9.18 -9.32
CA THR A 111 -5.25 9.53 -10.46
C THR A 111 -3.86 8.96 -10.20
N PRO A 112 -3.04 8.73 -11.25
CA PRO A 112 -1.66 8.36 -11.02
C PRO A 112 -0.95 9.39 -10.13
N ILE A 113 -0.29 8.91 -9.07
CA ILE A 113 0.42 9.73 -8.09
C ILE A 113 1.92 9.54 -8.26
N LEU A 114 2.67 10.63 -8.46
CA LEU A 114 4.13 10.59 -8.44
C LEU A 114 4.62 10.72 -7.00
N VAL A 115 5.28 9.67 -6.52
CA VAL A 115 5.97 9.65 -5.23
C VAL A 115 7.40 10.15 -5.45
N THR A 116 7.69 11.37 -5.05
CA THR A 116 9.00 12.01 -5.27
C THR A 116 10.04 11.64 -4.21
N THR A 117 9.59 11.28 -3.02
CA THR A 117 10.41 10.78 -1.90
C THR A 117 9.86 9.42 -1.49
N SER A 118 10.72 8.48 -1.12
CA SER A 118 10.26 7.15 -0.69
C SER A 118 9.19 7.25 0.39
N ASP A 119 8.09 6.53 0.20
CA ASP A 119 6.91 6.53 1.05
C ASP A 119 6.24 5.16 1.06
N THR A 120 5.07 5.03 1.66
CA THR A 120 4.28 3.79 1.69
C THR A 120 2.85 4.02 1.20
N ILE A 121 2.29 3.01 0.56
CA ILE A 121 0.84 2.91 0.41
C ILE A 121 0.33 2.34 1.72
N ASP A 122 -0.59 3.05 2.36
CA ASP A 122 -1.02 2.82 3.73
C ASP A 122 -2.51 2.52 3.80
N MET A 123 -2.86 1.66 4.76
CA MET A 123 -4.22 1.39 5.17
C MET A 123 -4.49 2.12 6.48
N LEU A 124 -5.31 3.19 6.43
CA LEU A 124 -5.76 3.95 7.59
C LEU A 124 -7.05 3.33 8.13
N LEU A 125 -7.00 2.81 9.34
CA LEU A 125 -8.17 2.21 10.00
C LEU A 125 -9.13 3.30 10.51
N LEU A 126 -10.40 3.13 10.21
CA LEU A 126 -11.48 4.04 10.60
C LEU A 126 -12.56 3.29 11.41
N GLY A 127 -13.47 4.08 11.98
CA GLY A 127 -14.65 3.56 12.67
C GLY A 127 -14.48 3.48 14.19
N THR A 128 -15.41 2.77 14.84
CA THR A 128 -15.48 2.77 16.32
C THR A 128 -14.54 1.75 16.94
N THR A 129 -14.54 0.54 16.41
CA THR A 129 -13.70 -0.55 16.90
C THR A 129 -13.24 -1.39 15.70
N PRO A 130 -11.96 -1.31 15.32
CA PRO A 130 -11.44 -2.12 14.24
C PRO A 130 -11.60 -3.62 14.48
N ASP A 131 -11.71 -4.37 13.38
CA ASP A 131 -11.80 -5.82 13.44
C ASP A 131 -10.49 -6.41 13.98
N THR A 132 -10.62 -7.49 14.76
CA THR A 132 -9.49 -8.16 15.44
C THR A 132 -8.95 -9.35 14.65
N ALA A 133 -9.68 -9.79 13.62
CA ALA A 133 -9.30 -10.87 12.72
C ALA A 133 -9.79 -10.58 11.31
N GLY A 134 -9.26 -11.31 10.35
CA GLY A 134 -9.53 -11.15 8.93
C GLY A 134 -8.28 -10.79 8.16
N LYS A 135 -8.39 -10.85 6.83
CA LYS A 135 -7.26 -10.55 5.95
C LYS A 135 -7.67 -9.67 4.79
N VAL A 136 -6.83 -8.71 4.50
CA VAL A 136 -6.98 -7.76 3.39
C VAL A 136 -5.76 -7.86 2.49
N ARG A 137 -5.95 -8.09 1.21
CA ARG A 137 -4.91 -7.96 0.20
C ARG A 137 -4.92 -6.54 -0.33
N VAL A 138 -3.78 -5.86 -0.22
CA VAL A 138 -3.51 -4.58 -0.87
C VAL A 138 -2.67 -4.85 -2.10
N TYR A 139 -3.02 -4.26 -3.22
CA TYR A 139 -2.29 -4.38 -4.48
C TYR A 139 -2.11 -3.02 -5.14
N ALA A 140 -1.02 -2.87 -5.88
CA ALA A 140 -0.73 -1.64 -6.61
C ALA A 140 -0.02 -1.93 -7.92
N CYS A 141 -0.23 -1.07 -8.91
CA CYS A 141 0.57 -1.00 -10.12
C CYS A 141 1.50 0.19 -10.03
N LEU A 142 2.78 -0.08 -10.07
CA LEU A 142 3.86 0.90 -9.92
C LEU A 142 4.65 1.03 -11.22
N MET A 143 5.23 2.22 -11.44
CA MET A 143 6.14 2.46 -12.56
C MET A 143 7.25 3.41 -12.11
N ASP A 144 8.49 2.94 -12.14
CA ASP A 144 9.64 3.77 -11.85
C ASP A 144 9.85 4.76 -13.00
N VAL A 145 9.99 6.05 -12.66
CA VAL A 145 10.15 7.14 -13.64
C VAL A 145 11.48 7.86 -13.50
N ASP A 146 12.43 7.27 -12.81
CA ASP A 146 13.79 7.79 -12.78
C ASP A 146 14.34 7.93 -14.19
N SER A 147 14.96 9.08 -14.45
CA SER A 147 15.66 9.27 -15.71
C SER A 147 16.78 8.24 -15.82
N VAL A 148 16.83 7.55 -16.94
CA VAL A 148 17.92 6.64 -17.28
C VAL A 148 19.24 7.42 -17.11
N GLY A 149 20.04 7.02 -16.10
CA GLY A 149 21.36 7.61 -15.84
C GLY A 149 21.50 8.43 -14.55
N SER A 150 20.43 8.74 -13.82
CA SER A 150 20.56 9.54 -12.57
C SER A 150 20.75 8.70 -11.30
N SER A 151 20.35 7.44 -11.31
CA SER A 151 20.48 6.53 -10.15
C SER A 151 21.19 5.23 -10.47
N LYS A 152 21.73 5.10 -11.67
CA LYS A 152 22.45 3.88 -12.07
C LYS A 152 23.86 3.86 -11.54
N GLU A 153 24.26 2.74 -10.97
CA GLU A 153 25.62 2.48 -10.56
C GLU A 153 26.56 2.64 -11.76
N ALA A 154 27.76 3.15 -11.50
CA ALA A 154 28.73 3.48 -12.56
C ALA A 154 29.09 2.28 -13.46
N ASP A 155 28.92 1.04 -12.99
CA ASP A 155 29.17 -0.18 -13.77
C ASP A 155 28.06 -0.46 -14.80
N GLU A 156 26.84 0.01 -14.58
CA GLU A 156 25.73 -0.17 -15.51
C GLU A 156 25.79 0.84 -16.66
N VAL A 157 26.28 2.05 -16.37
CA VAL A 157 26.58 3.06 -17.39
C VAL A 157 27.76 2.62 -18.25
N ALA A 158 28.77 1.98 -17.66
CA ALA A 158 29.94 1.54 -18.40
C ALA A 158 29.64 0.38 -19.37
N ARG A 159 28.64 -0.45 -19.13
CA ARG A 159 28.23 -1.52 -20.05
C ARG A 159 27.59 -1.00 -21.33
N ASP A 160 26.83 0.09 -21.24
CA ASP A 160 26.14 0.68 -22.40
C ASP A 160 27.13 1.41 -23.35
N TYR A 161 28.32 1.75 -22.85
CA TYR A 161 29.39 2.39 -23.65
C TYR A 161 30.37 1.41 -24.30
N LEU A 162 30.26 0.12 -23.95
CA LEU A 162 31.16 -0.91 -24.44
C LEU A 162 30.51 -1.87 -25.47
N ALA A 163 29.31 -1.58 -25.90
CA ALA A 163 28.55 -2.35 -26.90
C ALA A 163 28.65 -1.70 -28.29
#